data_8ccb738557b44572956d322355337f27
#
_entry.id   8ccb738557b44572956d322355337f27
#
_cell.length_a   1.000
_cell.length_b   1.000
_cell.length_c   1.000
_cell.angle_alpha   90.00
_cell.angle_beta   90.00
_cell.angle_gamma   90.00
#
_symmetry.space_group_name_H-M   'P 1'
#
loop_
_entity.id
_entity.type
_entity.pdbx_description
1 polymer ?
#
loop_
_entity_poly.entity_id
_entity_poly.type
_entity_poly.pdbx_seq_one_letter_code
_entity_poly.pdbx_strand_id
1 'polypeptide(L)'
;MLKLKVNEIDIEVEEGLTVLQACEQAGVEIPRFCYHEKLSIAGNCRMCLVEMEKSPKPIASCAMPAAEGMVIKTNTEKVEKSRKGVMEFLLANHPLDCPVCDQGGECDLQDQSMFYGIDKSRFKENKRYVPEKYMGPLIKTQMTRCIHCTRCIRFATEVAGVPELGAIGRGEDMQITTYLEKAMESEMSANVIDLCPVGALTSKPYVFEARPWELKKTETIDVMDAVGSNIRVDTYGWEVKRILPRINEDINEEWISDKTRYACDGLLKQRLDKPYKRDNGKLIESNWDEVINIVSVSYTHLRAHETLRYL
;
A
#
# COMPACT_ATOMS: atom_id res chain seq x y z
N MET A 1 -10.28 -21.96 -22.76
CA MET A 1 -9.24 -22.49 -21.84
C MET A 1 -8.00 -22.75 -22.67
N LEU A 2 -6.85 -22.30 -22.22
CA LEU A 2 -5.54 -22.49 -22.86
C LEU A 2 -4.76 -23.53 -22.07
N LYS A 3 -4.14 -24.44 -22.75
CA LYS A 3 -3.26 -25.45 -22.14
C LYS A 3 -1.82 -25.00 -22.27
N LEU A 4 -1.13 -24.93 -21.16
CA LEU A 4 0.29 -24.58 -21.13
C LEU A 4 1.01 -25.32 -20.00
N LYS A 5 2.33 -25.26 -20.02
CA LYS A 5 3.16 -25.96 -19.04
C LYS A 5 4.01 -24.94 -18.26
N VAL A 6 3.95 -25.01 -16.95
CA VAL A 6 4.79 -24.20 -16.04
C VAL A 6 5.71 -25.14 -15.28
N ASN A 7 7.01 -25.03 -15.53
CA ASN A 7 8.00 -26.02 -15.11
C ASN A 7 7.59 -27.41 -15.60
N GLU A 8 7.28 -28.34 -14.70
CA GLU A 8 6.83 -29.68 -15.04
C GLU A 8 5.30 -29.88 -14.87
N ILE A 9 4.55 -28.79 -14.56
CA ILE A 9 3.12 -28.84 -14.26
C ILE A 9 2.33 -28.42 -15.50
N ASP A 10 1.46 -29.30 -15.99
CA ASP A 10 0.50 -28.98 -17.03
C ASP A 10 -0.72 -28.29 -16.39
N ILE A 11 -1.12 -27.14 -16.92
CA ILE A 11 -2.24 -26.36 -16.41
C ILE A 11 -3.18 -25.93 -17.53
N GLU A 12 -4.43 -25.71 -17.17
CA GLU A 12 -5.44 -25.09 -18.03
C GLU A 12 -5.85 -23.75 -17.42
N VAL A 13 -5.74 -22.68 -18.21
CA VAL A 13 -6.05 -21.31 -17.75
C VAL A 13 -7.06 -20.65 -18.67
N GLU A 14 -7.73 -19.63 -18.20
CA GLU A 14 -8.63 -18.82 -19.02
C GLU A 14 -7.83 -17.99 -20.03
N GLU A 15 -8.46 -17.73 -21.17
CA GLU A 15 -7.91 -16.81 -22.17
C GLU A 15 -7.92 -15.37 -21.64
N GLY A 16 -6.84 -14.63 -21.91
CA GLY A 16 -6.67 -13.26 -21.48
C GLY A 16 -5.77 -13.09 -20.25
N LEU A 17 -5.41 -14.17 -19.54
CA LEU A 17 -4.46 -14.11 -18.45
C LEU A 17 -3.03 -13.88 -18.93
N THR A 18 -2.21 -13.29 -18.07
CA THR A 18 -0.77 -13.18 -18.29
C THR A 18 -0.05 -14.45 -17.88
N VAL A 19 1.18 -14.63 -18.39
CA VAL A 19 2.05 -15.75 -17.97
C VAL A 19 2.30 -15.74 -16.46
N LEU A 20 2.37 -14.53 -15.83
CA LEU A 20 2.52 -14.40 -14.38
C LEU A 20 1.34 -15.03 -13.65
N GLN A 21 0.11 -14.66 -14.02
CA GLN A 21 -1.11 -15.19 -13.42
C GLN A 21 -1.25 -16.71 -13.67
N ALA A 22 -0.86 -17.17 -14.85
CA ALA A 22 -0.80 -18.62 -15.14
C ALA A 22 0.20 -19.35 -14.22
N CYS A 23 1.37 -18.76 -13.94
CA CYS A 23 2.34 -19.32 -12.99
C CYS A 23 1.76 -19.38 -11.56
N GLU A 24 1.02 -18.36 -11.14
CA GLU A 24 0.37 -18.34 -9.81
C GLU A 24 -0.71 -19.42 -9.70
N GLN A 25 -1.51 -19.66 -10.74
CA GLN A 25 -2.46 -20.76 -10.77
C GLN A 25 -1.78 -22.13 -10.71
N ALA A 26 -0.56 -22.24 -11.22
CA ALA A 26 0.28 -23.44 -11.05
C ALA A 26 0.92 -23.57 -9.65
N GLY A 27 0.66 -22.62 -8.73
CA GLY A 27 1.28 -22.56 -7.41
C GLY A 27 2.74 -22.11 -7.43
N VAL A 28 3.18 -21.47 -8.51
CA VAL A 28 4.56 -20.97 -8.67
C VAL A 28 4.58 -19.47 -8.50
N GLU A 29 5.14 -19.02 -7.40
CA GLU A 29 5.31 -17.59 -7.12
C GLU A 29 6.40 -16.96 -8.00
N ILE A 30 6.07 -15.82 -8.63
CA ILE A 30 6.99 -15.02 -9.45
C ILE A 30 7.27 -13.69 -8.78
N PRO A 31 8.56 -13.37 -8.49
CA PRO A 31 8.94 -12.11 -7.85
C PRO A 31 8.61 -10.91 -8.75
N ARG A 32 8.10 -9.84 -8.15
CA ARG A 32 7.67 -8.63 -8.85
C ARG A 32 7.73 -7.38 -7.98
N PHE A 33 7.84 -6.20 -8.61
CA PHE A 33 7.73 -4.90 -7.93
C PHE A 33 6.70 -4.00 -8.60
N CYS A 34 6.73 -3.86 -9.92
CA CYS A 34 5.85 -2.93 -10.62
C CYS A 34 4.44 -3.47 -10.86
N TYR A 35 4.29 -4.78 -10.99
CA TYR A 35 2.99 -5.41 -11.21
C TYR A 35 2.14 -5.37 -9.93
N HIS A 36 0.85 -5.12 -10.11
CA HIS A 36 -0.18 -5.18 -9.09
C HIS A 36 -1.50 -5.61 -9.75
N GLU A 37 -2.27 -6.48 -9.09
CA GLU A 37 -3.46 -7.09 -9.67
C GLU A 37 -4.52 -6.06 -10.11
N LYS A 38 -4.65 -4.98 -9.36
CA LYS A 38 -5.68 -3.95 -9.57
C LYS A 38 -5.19 -2.76 -10.40
N LEU A 39 -3.98 -2.81 -10.94
CA LEU A 39 -3.39 -1.70 -11.71
C LEU A 39 -2.96 -2.17 -13.09
N SER A 40 -2.95 -1.25 -14.05
CA SER A 40 -2.43 -1.52 -15.39
C SER A 40 -0.99 -2.04 -15.37
N ILE A 41 -0.60 -2.78 -16.39
CA ILE A 41 0.72 -3.41 -16.48
C ILE A 41 1.77 -2.39 -16.88
N ALA A 42 2.73 -2.09 -16.00
CA ALA A 42 3.87 -1.21 -16.31
C ALA A 42 5.04 -1.94 -16.98
N GLY A 43 5.33 -3.19 -16.60
CA GLY A 43 6.38 -4.01 -17.19
C GLY A 43 7.80 -3.45 -17.08
N ASN A 44 8.07 -2.51 -16.16
CA ASN A 44 9.31 -1.73 -16.09
C ASN A 44 10.38 -2.28 -15.13
N CYS A 45 10.00 -2.96 -14.04
CA CYS A 45 10.99 -3.45 -13.05
C CYS A 45 11.78 -4.67 -13.53
N ARG A 46 11.23 -5.49 -14.42
CA ARG A 46 11.83 -6.71 -14.97
C ARG A 46 12.16 -7.80 -13.95
N MET A 47 11.67 -7.73 -12.72
CA MET A 47 11.92 -8.77 -11.73
C MET A 47 11.17 -10.08 -12.05
N CYS A 48 10.04 -9.99 -12.76
CA CYS A 48 9.20 -11.11 -13.15
C CYS A 48 9.71 -11.90 -14.38
N LEU A 49 10.98 -11.79 -14.75
CA LEU A 49 11.54 -12.52 -15.89
C LEU A 49 11.45 -14.04 -15.68
N VAL A 50 10.97 -14.72 -16.72
CA VAL A 50 10.91 -16.19 -16.83
C VAL A 50 11.44 -16.61 -18.19
N GLU A 51 11.83 -17.87 -18.32
CA GLU A 51 12.23 -18.46 -19.60
C GLU A 51 11.03 -19.11 -20.28
N MET A 52 10.83 -18.81 -21.54
CA MET A 52 9.85 -19.45 -22.40
C MET A 52 10.58 -20.31 -23.43
N GLU A 53 10.19 -21.56 -23.59
CA GLU A 53 10.77 -22.42 -24.60
C GLU A 53 10.64 -21.80 -25.99
N LYS A 54 11.64 -21.94 -26.81
CA LYS A 54 11.75 -21.33 -28.16
C LYS A 54 11.95 -19.80 -28.15
N SER A 55 12.03 -19.14 -26.98
CA SER A 55 12.39 -17.74 -26.90
C SER A 55 13.91 -17.57 -26.66
N PRO A 56 14.61 -16.75 -27.44
CA PRO A 56 16.04 -16.54 -27.25
C PRO A 56 16.38 -15.75 -25.96
N LYS A 57 15.41 -15.02 -25.45
CA LYS A 57 15.56 -14.14 -24.26
C LYS A 57 14.47 -14.41 -23.23
N PRO A 58 14.77 -14.23 -21.94
CA PRO A 58 13.72 -14.22 -20.90
C PRO A 58 12.64 -13.19 -21.21
N ILE A 59 11.40 -13.54 -20.87
CA ILE A 59 10.23 -12.70 -21.06
C ILE A 59 9.76 -12.11 -19.73
N ALA A 60 9.13 -10.95 -19.78
CA ALA A 60 8.47 -10.35 -18.62
C ALA A 60 7.09 -11.02 -18.45
N SER A 61 6.96 -11.93 -17.50
CA SER A 61 5.74 -12.71 -17.32
C SER A 61 4.50 -11.88 -17.03
N CYS A 62 4.64 -10.75 -16.35
CA CYS A 62 3.53 -9.83 -16.04
C CYS A 62 2.93 -9.14 -17.28
N ALA A 63 3.68 -9.05 -18.38
CA ALA A 63 3.27 -8.35 -19.60
C ALA A 63 3.07 -9.29 -20.81
N MET A 64 3.41 -10.57 -20.67
CA MET A 64 3.25 -11.55 -21.73
C MET A 64 1.90 -12.26 -21.57
N PRO A 65 0.99 -12.16 -22.55
CA PRO A 65 -0.24 -12.93 -22.53
C PRO A 65 0.07 -14.44 -22.58
N ALA A 66 -0.67 -15.23 -21.82
CA ALA A 66 -0.62 -16.68 -21.90
C ALA A 66 -1.20 -17.15 -23.26
N ALA A 67 -0.58 -18.14 -23.87
CA ALA A 67 -1.07 -18.71 -25.13
C ALA A 67 -0.94 -20.25 -25.14
N GLU A 68 -1.71 -20.87 -26.01
CA GLU A 68 -1.77 -22.33 -26.15
C GLU A 68 -0.40 -22.93 -26.43
N GLY A 69 -0.06 -23.99 -25.71
CA GLY A 69 1.17 -24.74 -25.89
C GLY A 69 2.44 -24.06 -25.40
N MET A 70 2.35 -22.97 -24.65
CA MET A 70 3.52 -22.35 -24.03
C MET A 70 4.15 -23.29 -22.99
N VAL A 71 5.48 -23.31 -22.97
CA VAL A 71 6.28 -23.99 -21.93
C VAL A 71 7.13 -22.95 -21.23
N ILE A 72 6.83 -22.72 -19.97
CA ILE A 72 7.45 -21.68 -19.11
C ILE A 72 8.33 -22.36 -18.08
N LYS A 73 9.53 -21.86 -17.91
CA LYS A 73 10.49 -22.29 -16.89
C LYS A 73 10.86 -21.13 -15.99
N THR A 74 10.72 -21.30 -14.69
CA THR A 74 10.83 -20.21 -13.70
C THR A 74 12.06 -20.31 -12.81
N ASN A 75 12.78 -21.44 -12.86
CA ASN A 75 13.89 -21.81 -11.96
C ASN A 75 15.17 -22.23 -12.69
N THR A 76 15.35 -21.77 -13.94
CA THR A 76 16.58 -22.05 -14.69
C THR A 76 17.71 -21.12 -14.26
N GLU A 77 18.96 -21.55 -14.46
CA GLU A 77 20.17 -20.72 -14.22
C GLU A 77 20.08 -19.36 -14.94
N LYS A 78 19.51 -19.34 -16.14
CA LYS A 78 19.31 -18.12 -16.94
C LYS A 78 18.32 -17.16 -16.26
N VAL A 79 17.24 -17.68 -15.69
CA VAL A 79 16.25 -16.90 -14.92
C VAL A 79 16.88 -16.35 -13.65
N GLU A 80 17.59 -17.19 -12.88
CA GLU A 80 18.27 -16.77 -11.64
C GLU A 80 19.29 -15.69 -11.92
N LYS A 81 20.14 -15.86 -12.93
CA LYS A 81 21.11 -14.84 -13.34
C LYS A 81 20.45 -13.53 -13.74
N SER A 82 19.30 -13.61 -14.42
CA SER A 82 18.55 -12.43 -14.81
C SER A 82 17.97 -11.67 -13.60
N ARG A 83 17.38 -12.39 -12.64
CA ARG A 83 16.86 -11.80 -11.39
C ARG A 83 17.96 -11.20 -10.53
N LYS A 84 19.09 -11.88 -10.40
CA LYS A 84 20.29 -11.33 -9.73
C LYS A 84 20.74 -10.00 -10.36
N GLY A 85 20.81 -9.94 -11.69
CA GLY A 85 21.14 -8.71 -12.41
C GLY A 85 20.14 -7.59 -12.18
N VAL A 86 18.84 -7.89 -12.17
CA VAL A 86 17.79 -6.91 -11.86
C VAL A 86 17.95 -6.39 -10.43
N MET A 87 18.19 -7.27 -9.45
CA MET A 87 18.43 -6.86 -8.06
C MET A 87 19.66 -5.97 -7.94
N GLU A 88 20.76 -6.28 -8.61
CA GLU A 88 21.94 -5.40 -8.65
C GLU A 88 21.60 -3.99 -9.14
N PHE A 89 20.81 -3.86 -10.22
CA PHE A 89 20.39 -2.55 -10.74
C PHE A 89 19.48 -1.80 -9.76
N LEU A 90 18.53 -2.47 -9.13
CA LEU A 90 17.64 -1.85 -8.15
C LEU A 90 18.41 -1.37 -6.92
N LEU A 91 19.41 -2.12 -6.48
CA LEU A 91 20.23 -1.81 -5.31
C LEU A 91 21.36 -0.82 -5.61
N ALA A 92 21.73 -0.61 -6.89
CA ALA A 92 22.86 0.26 -7.27
C ALA A 92 22.72 1.67 -6.65
N ASN A 93 21.54 2.28 -6.76
CA ASN A 93 21.25 3.61 -6.20
C ASN A 93 20.44 3.57 -4.90
N HIS A 94 19.95 2.40 -4.47
CA HIS A 94 19.17 2.30 -3.24
C HIS A 94 20.05 2.59 -2.01
N PRO A 95 19.64 3.50 -1.08
CA PRO A 95 20.47 3.85 0.07
C PRO A 95 20.51 2.70 1.10
N LEU A 96 21.56 2.67 1.90
CA LEU A 96 21.74 1.69 2.99
C LEU A 96 20.99 2.11 4.26
N ASP A 97 19.71 2.43 4.12
CA ASP A 97 18.86 3.04 5.15
C ASP A 97 18.02 2.04 5.95
N CYS A 98 18.10 0.74 5.71
CA CYS A 98 17.23 -0.24 6.36
C CYS A 98 17.09 -0.07 7.88
N PRO A 99 18.15 0.23 8.65
CA PRO A 99 18.02 0.47 10.10
C PRO A 99 17.19 1.67 10.49
N VAL A 100 17.09 2.69 9.63
CA VAL A 100 16.32 3.93 9.85
C VAL A 100 15.13 4.06 8.89
N CYS A 101 14.79 3.00 8.17
CA CYS A 101 13.68 2.96 7.24
C CYS A 101 12.44 2.36 7.91
N ASP A 102 11.31 3.07 7.90
CA ASP A 102 10.06 2.57 8.50
C ASP A 102 9.50 1.31 7.80
N GLN A 103 9.88 1.06 6.55
CA GLN A 103 9.52 -0.16 5.82
C GLN A 103 10.37 -1.38 6.23
N GLY A 104 11.42 -1.22 7.05
CA GLY A 104 12.31 -2.31 7.45
C GLY A 104 11.55 -3.43 8.18
N GLY A 105 11.64 -4.67 7.65
CA GLY A 105 10.95 -5.86 8.15
C GLY A 105 9.61 -6.16 7.46
N GLU A 106 9.15 -5.29 6.55
CA GLU A 106 7.98 -5.50 5.68
C GLU A 106 8.23 -4.89 4.28
N CYS A 107 9.46 -4.97 3.80
CA CYS A 107 9.90 -4.34 2.56
C CYS A 107 10.15 -5.39 1.48
N ASP A 108 9.36 -5.36 0.40
CA ASP A 108 9.49 -6.31 -0.73
C ASP A 108 10.91 -6.31 -1.31
N LEU A 109 11.57 -5.13 -1.39
CA LEU A 109 12.94 -5.05 -1.88
C LEU A 109 13.93 -5.74 -0.95
N GLN A 110 13.74 -5.60 0.36
CA GLN A 110 14.59 -6.27 1.36
C GLN A 110 14.45 -7.79 1.25
N ASP A 111 13.22 -8.29 1.24
CA ASP A 111 12.94 -9.72 1.18
C ASP A 111 13.43 -10.34 -0.13
N GLN A 112 13.13 -9.69 -1.26
CA GLN A 112 13.61 -10.17 -2.56
C GLN A 112 15.12 -10.03 -2.72
N SER A 113 15.77 -9.05 -2.09
CA SER A 113 17.24 -8.94 -2.11
C SER A 113 17.92 -10.04 -1.29
N MET A 114 17.30 -10.46 -0.19
CA MET A 114 17.78 -11.61 0.59
C MET A 114 17.66 -12.92 -0.20
N PHE A 115 16.61 -13.07 -0.98
CA PHE A 115 16.33 -14.32 -1.70
C PHE A 115 17.05 -14.40 -3.06
N TYR A 116 17.09 -13.32 -3.83
CA TYR A 116 17.61 -13.29 -5.21
C TYR A 116 18.86 -12.47 -5.38
N GLY A 117 19.26 -11.70 -4.37
CA GLY A 117 20.39 -10.80 -4.44
C GLY A 117 21.76 -11.50 -4.34
N ILE A 118 22.78 -10.68 -4.26
CA ILE A 118 24.17 -11.08 -3.99
C ILE A 118 24.68 -10.31 -2.78
N ASP A 119 25.71 -10.85 -2.13
CA ASP A 119 26.31 -10.30 -0.91
C ASP A 119 27.20 -9.07 -1.14
N LYS A 120 27.49 -8.73 -2.40
CA LYS A 120 28.42 -7.65 -2.78
C LYS A 120 27.85 -6.78 -3.89
N SER A 121 28.13 -5.49 -3.79
CA SER A 121 27.93 -4.57 -4.89
C SER A 121 29.17 -4.49 -5.78
N ARG A 122 28.99 -4.53 -7.11
CA ARG A 122 30.02 -4.26 -8.09
C ARG A 122 30.15 -2.77 -8.43
N PHE A 123 29.15 -1.98 -8.05
CA PHE A 123 29.10 -0.54 -8.29
C PHE A 123 29.94 0.20 -7.24
N LYS A 124 30.80 1.10 -7.71
CA LYS A 124 31.69 1.91 -6.87
C LYS A 124 31.31 3.39 -6.90
N GLU A 125 30.39 3.75 -7.76
CA GLU A 125 29.87 5.09 -7.92
C GLU A 125 29.08 5.53 -6.68
N ASN A 126 29.02 6.83 -6.44
CA ASN A 126 28.16 7.36 -5.39
C ASN A 126 26.69 7.10 -5.70
N LYS A 127 25.95 6.69 -4.68
CA LYS A 127 24.51 6.50 -4.82
C LYS A 127 23.81 7.83 -5.07
N ARG A 128 22.79 7.81 -5.92
CA ARG A 128 21.96 8.95 -6.23
C ARG A 128 21.28 9.50 -4.95
N TYR A 129 21.19 10.81 -4.85
CA TYR A 129 20.37 11.50 -3.87
C TYR A 129 19.20 12.20 -4.56
N VAL A 130 18.02 12.07 -4.00
CA VAL A 130 16.81 12.77 -4.45
C VAL A 130 16.24 13.54 -3.25
N PRO A 131 16.02 14.86 -3.36
CA PRO A 131 15.43 15.64 -2.27
C PRO A 131 14.02 15.17 -1.97
N GLU A 132 13.60 15.32 -0.72
CA GLU A 132 12.24 15.01 -0.30
C GLU A 132 11.21 15.84 -1.08
N LYS A 133 10.05 15.27 -1.31
CA LYS A 133 8.94 15.91 -2.00
C LYS A 133 7.79 16.11 -1.04
N TYR A 134 7.09 17.22 -1.15
CA TYR A 134 5.87 17.42 -0.38
C TYR A 134 4.70 16.69 -1.05
N MET A 135 4.06 15.78 -0.32
CA MET A 135 2.88 15.02 -0.79
C MET A 135 1.68 15.14 0.18
N GLY A 136 1.68 16.19 1.01
CA GLY A 136 0.61 16.44 1.96
C GLY A 136 0.96 16.07 3.41
N PRO A 137 -0.04 16.13 4.31
CA PRO A 137 0.18 15.93 5.74
C PRO A 137 0.32 14.46 6.14
N LEU A 138 -0.19 13.51 5.33
CA LEU A 138 -0.30 12.10 5.67
C LEU A 138 0.88 11.25 5.21
N ILE A 139 1.53 11.65 4.11
CA ILE A 139 2.56 10.87 3.45
C ILE A 139 3.93 11.50 3.71
N LYS A 140 4.85 10.71 4.28
CA LYS A 140 6.27 11.04 4.34
C LYS A 140 6.96 10.48 3.11
N THR A 141 7.78 11.29 2.48
CA THR A 141 8.57 10.90 1.31
C THR A 141 10.04 10.73 1.68
N GLN A 142 10.67 9.73 1.08
CA GLN A 142 12.11 9.52 1.05
C GLN A 142 12.47 9.02 -0.33
N MET A 143 12.45 9.95 -1.31
CA MET A 143 12.46 9.58 -2.73
C MET A 143 13.79 8.99 -3.20
N THR A 144 14.86 9.11 -2.46
CA THR A 144 16.12 8.38 -2.68
C THR A 144 15.91 6.86 -2.65
N ARG A 145 14.93 6.36 -1.87
CA ARG A 145 14.57 4.94 -1.76
C ARG A 145 13.69 4.44 -2.90
N CYS A 146 13.16 5.32 -3.74
CA CYS A 146 12.23 4.96 -4.80
C CYS A 146 12.89 4.09 -5.87
N ILE A 147 12.24 2.97 -6.22
CA ILE A 147 12.66 2.03 -7.28
C ILE A 147 11.91 2.22 -8.60
N HIS A 148 11.19 3.32 -8.75
CA HIS A 148 10.44 3.72 -9.96
C HIS A 148 9.42 2.68 -10.46
N CYS A 149 8.79 1.95 -9.56
CA CYS A 149 7.79 0.94 -9.91
C CYS A 149 6.49 1.53 -10.48
N THR A 150 6.25 2.82 -10.28
CA THR A 150 5.08 3.59 -10.76
C THR A 150 3.72 3.13 -10.22
N ARG A 151 3.65 2.25 -9.21
CA ARG A 151 2.38 1.83 -8.60
C ARG A 151 1.59 3.03 -8.07
N CYS A 152 2.23 3.96 -7.38
CA CYS A 152 1.59 5.16 -6.82
C CYS A 152 0.97 6.07 -7.88
N ILE A 153 1.64 6.27 -9.03
CA ILE A 153 1.11 7.08 -10.13
C ILE A 153 -0.13 6.42 -10.72
N ARG A 154 -0.05 5.11 -11.02
CA ARG A 154 -1.16 4.36 -11.60
C ARG A 154 -2.35 4.30 -10.65
N PHE A 155 -2.11 4.09 -9.36
CA PHE A 155 -3.17 4.15 -8.36
C PHE A 155 -3.86 5.50 -8.35
N ALA A 156 -3.11 6.60 -8.28
CA ALA A 156 -3.68 7.95 -8.28
C ALA A 156 -4.58 8.20 -9.49
N THR A 157 -4.17 7.73 -10.67
CA THR A 157 -4.88 7.96 -11.92
C THR A 157 -6.03 6.96 -12.15
N GLU A 158 -5.80 5.67 -11.89
CA GLU A 158 -6.71 4.58 -12.29
C GLU A 158 -7.73 4.25 -11.21
N VAL A 159 -7.35 4.30 -9.93
CA VAL A 159 -8.22 3.94 -8.80
C VAL A 159 -8.77 5.19 -8.12
N ALA A 160 -7.91 6.12 -7.69
CA ALA A 160 -8.37 7.36 -7.04
C ALA A 160 -8.95 8.38 -8.03
N GLY A 161 -8.71 8.23 -9.33
CA GLY A 161 -9.27 9.10 -10.37
C GLY A 161 -8.70 10.51 -10.39
N VAL A 162 -7.55 10.75 -9.74
CA VAL A 162 -6.90 12.06 -9.61
C VAL A 162 -5.46 12.00 -10.10
N PRO A 163 -5.06 12.74 -11.15
CA PRO A 163 -3.71 12.72 -11.70
C PRO A 163 -2.76 13.63 -10.90
N GLU A 164 -2.68 13.44 -9.59
CA GLU A 164 -1.86 14.28 -8.71
C GLU A 164 -0.38 13.92 -8.72
N LEU A 165 -0.07 12.65 -9.05
CA LEU A 165 1.30 12.17 -9.13
C LEU A 165 1.76 11.98 -10.57
N GLY A 166 3.02 12.30 -10.83
CA GLY A 166 3.66 12.09 -12.10
C GLY A 166 5.13 11.73 -11.97
N ALA A 167 5.75 11.42 -13.10
CA ALA A 167 7.18 11.18 -13.20
C ALA A 167 7.83 12.28 -14.06
N ILE A 168 8.92 12.83 -13.57
CA ILE A 168 9.77 13.77 -14.29
C ILE A 168 11.15 13.16 -14.52
N GLY A 169 11.85 13.60 -15.58
CA GLY A 169 13.14 13.03 -15.95
C GLY A 169 13.04 11.63 -16.58
N ARG A 170 14.17 10.98 -16.73
CA ARG A 170 14.28 9.63 -17.30
C ARG A 170 15.51 8.91 -16.79
N GLY A 171 15.50 7.58 -16.91
CA GLY A 171 16.62 6.74 -16.44
C GLY A 171 16.82 6.87 -14.93
N GLU A 172 18.06 7.03 -14.49
CA GLU A 172 18.38 7.21 -13.09
C GLU A 172 17.92 8.56 -12.52
N ASP A 173 17.76 9.58 -13.37
CA ASP A 173 17.27 10.90 -12.98
C ASP A 173 15.75 10.98 -12.87
N MET A 174 15.03 9.90 -13.15
CA MET A 174 13.59 9.88 -12.99
C MET A 174 13.19 10.10 -11.53
N GLN A 175 12.23 10.98 -11.31
CA GLN A 175 11.68 11.29 -9.98
C GLN A 175 10.16 11.25 -10.02
N ILE A 176 9.57 10.68 -8.98
CA ILE A 176 8.13 10.74 -8.76
C ILE A 176 7.86 11.98 -7.91
N THR A 177 6.91 12.79 -8.34
CA THR A 177 6.56 14.03 -7.66
C THR A 177 5.11 14.42 -7.94
N THR A 178 4.58 15.32 -7.13
CA THR A 178 3.31 16.00 -7.41
C THR A 178 3.55 17.21 -8.33
N TYR A 179 2.50 17.65 -9.01
CA TYR A 179 2.57 18.86 -9.82
C TYR A 179 2.73 20.09 -8.93
N LEU A 180 3.80 20.87 -9.14
CA LEU A 180 4.12 22.07 -8.35
C LEU A 180 4.10 21.87 -6.83
N GLU A 181 4.51 20.71 -6.36
CA GLU A 181 4.55 20.35 -4.93
C GLU A 181 3.19 20.54 -4.22
N LYS A 182 2.08 20.37 -4.93
CA LYS A 182 0.76 20.31 -4.32
C LYS A 182 0.63 19.09 -3.41
N ALA A 183 -0.13 19.24 -2.33
CA ALA A 183 -0.54 18.10 -1.53
C ALA A 183 -1.39 17.14 -2.37
N MET A 184 -1.33 15.86 -2.06
CA MET A 184 -2.34 14.91 -2.51
C MET A 184 -3.62 15.18 -1.71
N GLU A 185 -4.70 15.50 -2.41
CA GLU A 185 -5.97 15.92 -1.80
C GLU A 185 -7.03 14.81 -1.83
N SER A 186 -6.76 13.70 -2.52
CA SER A 186 -7.66 12.55 -2.57
C SER A 186 -7.86 11.95 -1.18
N GLU A 187 -9.09 11.64 -0.82
CA GLU A 187 -9.46 10.93 0.41
C GLU A 187 -8.94 9.47 0.46
N MET A 188 -8.34 9.01 -0.63
CA MET A 188 -7.68 7.71 -0.75
C MET A 188 -6.15 7.82 -0.81
N SER A 189 -5.60 9.00 -0.58
CA SER A 189 -4.20 9.33 -0.84
C SER A 189 -3.22 8.39 -0.13
N ALA A 190 -3.51 7.98 1.09
CA ALA A 190 -2.61 7.14 1.89
C ALA A 190 -2.51 5.68 1.43
N ASN A 191 -3.36 5.21 0.50
CA ASN A 191 -3.19 3.87 -0.07
C ASN A 191 -1.88 3.72 -0.88
N VAL A 192 -1.28 4.82 -1.33
CA VAL A 192 0.04 4.76 -1.98
C VAL A 192 1.14 4.28 -1.03
N ILE A 193 0.92 4.34 0.29
CA ILE A 193 1.84 3.86 1.31
C ILE A 193 1.91 2.33 1.27
N ASP A 194 0.74 1.66 1.24
CA ASP A 194 0.66 0.21 1.19
C ASP A 194 1.13 -0.34 -0.16
N LEU A 195 0.86 0.41 -1.24
CA LEU A 195 1.29 0.07 -2.59
C LEU A 195 2.79 0.20 -2.81
N CYS A 196 3.47 1.04 -2.02
CA CYS A 196 4.90 1.28 -2.19
C CYS A 196 5.71 0.08 -1.70
N PRO A 197 6.41 -0.65 -2.59
CA PRO A 197 7.14 -1.87 -2.21
C PRO A 197 8.41 -1.58 -1.41
N VAL A 198 8.70 -0.30 -1.15
CA VAL A 198 9.90 0.19 -0.45
C VAL A 198 9.54 1.35 0.46
N GLY A 199 10.45 1.76 1.35
CA GLY A 199 10.25 2.89 2.26
C GLY A 199 10.38 4.29 1.61
N ALA A 200 9.98 4.44 0.33
CA ALA A 200 9.97 5.72 -0.35
C ALA A 200 8.74 6.57 0.01
N LEU A 201 7.59 5.92 0.24
CA LEU A 201 6.35 6.54 0.71
C LEU A 201 5.93 5.79 1.98
N THR A 202 5.83 6.51 3.09
CA THR A 202 5.47 5.94 4.40
C THR A 202 4.44 6.81 5.10
N SER A 203 3.74 6.25 6.09
CA SER A 203 2.76 6.98 6.88
C SER A 203 3.46 7.98 7.78
N LYS A 204 3.23 9.28 7.56
CA LYS A 204 3.86 10.34 8.33
C LYS A 204 3.54 10.29 9.84
N PRO A 205 2.30 9.99 10.27
CA PRO A 205 1.99 9.80 11.69
C PRO A 205 2.64 8.57 12.34
N TYR A 206 3.05 7.58 11.54
CA TYR A 206 3.63 6.34 12.05
C TYR A 206 5.17 6.31 12.01
N VAL A 207 5.81 7.36 11.50
CA VAL A 207 7.28 7.41 11.35
C VAL A 207 7.99 7.19 12.68
N PHE A 208 8.83 6.15 12.76
CA PHE A 208 9.64 5.75 13.92
C PHE A 208 8.84 5.32 15.16
N GLU A 209 7.56 4.97 15.02
CA GLU A 209 6.71 4.57 16.14
C GLU A 209 6.96 3.14 16.61
N ALA A 210 7.04 2.19 15.68
CA ALA A 210 7.27 0.78 16.00
C ALA A 210 7.79 -0.01 14.78
N ARG A 211 8.33 -1.20 15.05
CA ARG A 211 8.69 -2.15 14.00
C ARG A 211 7.56 -3.18 13.79
N PRO A 212 7.41 -3.74 12.57
CA PRO A 212 6.32 -4.66 12.25
C PRO A 212 6.24 -5.89 13.16
N TRP A 213 7.38 -6.37 13.65
CA TRP A 213 7.45 -7.53 14.54
C TRP A 213 7.10 -7.23 16.00
N GLU A 214 7.05 -5.96 16.39
CA GLU A 214 6.64 -5.53 17.72
C GLU A 214 5.11 -5.40 17.85
N LEU A 215 4.41 -5.40 16.72
CA LEU A 215 2.99 -5.10 16.64
C LEU A 215 2.13 -6.36 16.78
N LYS A 216 1.08 -6.27 17.59
CA LYS A 216 -0.01 -7.24 17.61
C LYS A 216 -1.01 -6.87 16.50
N LYS A 217 -1.24 -7.79 15.59
CA LYS A 217 -2.13 -7.64 14.43
C LYS A 217 -3.51 -8.23 14.74
N THR A 218 -4.56 -7.45 14.55
CA THR A 218 -5.94 -7.89 14.78
C THR A 218 -6.80 -7.50 13.58
N GLU A 219 -7.43 -8.48 12.97
CA GLU A 219 -8.37 -8.26 11.86
C GLU A 219 -9.74 -7.88 12.41
N THR A 220 -10.37 -6.89 11.78
CA THR A 220 -11.69 -6.39 12.18
C THR A 220 -12.37 -5.64 11.03
N ILE A 221 -13.46 -4.96 11.33
CA ILE A 221 -14.22 -4.10 10.41
C ILE A 221 -14.23 -2.69 11.00
N ASP A 222 -14.10 -1.67 10.15
CA ASP A 222 -14.19 -0.28 10.57
C ASP A 222 -15.66 0.08 10.88
N VAL A 223 -15.91 0.46 12.12
CA VAL A 223 -17.23 0.88 12.59
C VAL A 223 -17.50 2.37 12.39
N MET A 224 -16.49 3.14 11.98
CA MET A 224 -16.60 4.58 11.72
C MET A 224 -16.78 4.91 10.24
N ASP A 225 -16.70 3.89 9.39
CA ASP A 225 -16.93 3.98 7.96
C ASP A 225 -18.29 3.35 7.59
N ALA A 226 -19.08 4.08 6.78
CA ALA A 226 -20.38 3.61 6.33
C ALA A 226 -20.31 2.40 5.36
N VAL A 227 -19.16 2.20 4.73
CA VAL A 227 -18.90 1.04 3.85
C VAL A 227 -18.66 -0.24 4.67
N GLY A 228 -18.17 -0.11 5.91
CA GLY A 228 -17.78 -1.24 6.73
C GLY A 228 -16.48 -1.88 6.23
N SER A 229 -15.51 -1.05 5.89
CA SER A 229 -14.22 -1.48 5.36
C SER A 229 -13.54 -2.52 6.24
N ASN A 230 -13.05 -3.58 5.62
CA ASN A 230 -12.28 -4.62 6.30
C ASN A 230 -10.86 -4.11 6.56
N ILE A 231 -10.45 -4.16 7.81
CA ILE A 231 -9.19 -3.57 8.26
C ILE A 231 -8.38 -4.53 9.13
N ARG A 232 -7.10 -4.27 9.23
CA ARG A 232 -6.19 -4.83 10.21
C ARG A 232 -5.72 -3.70 11.12
N VAL A 233 -5.94 -3.85 12.41
CA VAL A 233 -5.49 -2.92 13.44
C VAL A 233 -4.20 -3.46 14.05
N ASP A 234 -3.14 -2.67 13.94
CA ASP A 234 -1.83 -2.98 14.49
C ASP A 234 -1.62 -2.18 15.79
N THR A 235 -1.43 -2.89 16.90
CA THR A 235 -1.29 -2.29 18.24
C THR A 235 0.07 -2.58 18.86
N TYR A 236 0.57 -1.61 19.64
CA TYR A 236 1.70 -1.77 20.53
C TYR A 236 1.24 -1.53 21.97
N GLY A 237 1.26 -2.55 22.79
CA GLY A 237 0.62 -2.49 24.12
C GLY A 237 -0.87 -2.18 24.00
N TRP A 238 -1.29 -1.07 24.58
CA TRP A 238 -2.68 -0.59 24.58
C TRP A 238 -2.99 0.45 23.50
N GLU A 239 -2.00 0.83 22.70
CA GLU A 239 -2.14 1.87 21.70
C GLU A 239 -2.32 1.29 20.30
N VAL A 240 -3.28 1.81 19.55
CA VAL A 240 -3.38 1.59 18.10
C VAL A 240 -2.30 2.42 17.43
N LYS A 241 -1.38 1.77 16.74
CA LYS A 241 -0.28 2.43 16.04
C LYS A 241 -0.59 2.71 14.59
N ARG A 242 -1.29 1.80 13.92
CA ARG A 242 -1.73 1.99 12.54
C ARG A 242 -2.92 1.10 12.18
N ILE A 243 -3.62 1.51 11.14
CA ILE A 243 -4.69 0.75 10.51
C ILE A 243 -4.29 0.51 9.05
N LEU A 244 -4.40 -0.73 8.61
CA LEU A 244 -4.10 -1.16 7.25
C LEU A 244 -5.33 -1.83 6.63
N PRO A 245 -5.50 -1.79 5.31
CA PRO A 245 -6.57 -2.51 4.64
C PRO A 245 -6.39 -4.02 4.79
N ARG A 246 -7.49 -4.73 4.85
CA ARG A 246 -7.58 -6.17 4.68
C ARG A 246 -8.42 -6.45 3.43
N ILE A 247 -7.91 -7.31 2.57
CA ILE A 247 -8.55 -7.62 1.29
C ILE A 247 -9.94 -8.21 1.52
N ASN A 248 -10.95 -7.60 0.91
CA ASN A 248 -12.29 -8.11 0.77
C ASN A 248 -12.87 -7.61 -0.56
N GLU A 249 -12.89 -8.49 -1.56
CA GLU A 249 -13.28 -8.16 -2.94
C GLU A 249 -14.73 -7.66 -3.04
N ASP A 250 -15.61 -8.07 -2.12
CA ASP A 250 -17.03 -7.69 -2.15
C ASP A 250 -17.31 -6.32 -1.50
N ILE A 251 -16.37 -5.76 -0.72
CA ILE A 251 -16.63 -4.57 0.09
C ILE A 251 -15.65 -3.43 -0.22
N ASN A 252 -14.38 -3.59 0.10
CA ASN A 252 -13.37 -2.54 -0.01
C ASN A 252 -12.19 -2.91 -0.91
N GLU A 253 -12.20 -4.07 -1.54
CA GLU A 253 -11.05 -4.61 -2.27
C GLU A 253 -9.77 -4.56 -1.40
N GLU A 254 -8.77 -3.81 -1.84
CA GLU A 254 -7.49 -3.61 -1.13
C GLU A 254 -7.36 -2.19 -0.55
N TRP A 255 -8.43 -1.38 -0.62
CA TRP A 255 -8.37 0.05 -0.36
C TRP A 255 -9.14 0.45 0.88
N ILE A 256 -8.64 1.47 1.58
CA ILE A 256 -9.36 2.14 2.66
C ILE A 256 -9.24 3.65 2.52
N SER A 257 -10.24 4.39 3.02
CA SER A 257 -10.17 5.84 3.06
C SER A 257 -9.12 6.34 4.07
N ASP A 258 -8.63 7.55 3.85
CA ASP A 258 -7.71 8.21 4.80
C ASP A 258 -8.39 8.42 6.16
N LYS A 259 -9.71 8.65 6.18
CA LYS A 259 -10.50 8.68 7.41
C LYS A 259 -10.41 7.36 8.18
N THR A 260 -10.67 6.22 7.53
CA THR A 260 -10.55 4.89 8.15
C THR A 260 -9.15 4.67 8.70
N ARG A 261 -8.13 5.06 7.93
CA ARG A 261 -6.72 4.85 8.30
C ARG A 261 -6.29 5.67 9.53
N TYR A 262 -6.74 6.90 9.67
CA TYR A 262 -6.23 7.85 10.65
C TYR A 262 -7.20 8.25 11.76
N ALA A 263 -8.47 7.86 11.68
CA ALA A 263 -9.44 8.17 12.74
C ALA A 263 -9.06 7.58 14.11
N CYS A 264 -8.18 6.57 14.15
CA CYS A 264 -7.65 5.97 15.37
C CYS A 264 -6.87 6.96 16.25
N ASP A 265 -6.34 8.05 15.69
CA ASP A 265 -5.64 9.10 16.46
C ASP A 265 -6.49 9.68 17.58
N GLY A 266 -7.81 9.69 17.42
CA GLY A 266 -8.76 10.16 18.42
C GLY A 266 -9.03 9.18 19.58
N LEU A 267 -8.59 7.92 19.48
CA LEU A 267 -8.96 6.90 20.47
C LEU A 267 -8.40 7.16 21.88
N LEU A 268 -7.25 7.81 21.98
CA LEU A 268 -6.59 8.13 23.25
C LEU A 268 -6.62 9.62 23.61
N LYS A 269 -7.16 10.47 22.71
CA LYS A 269 -7.13 11.93 22.90
C LYS A 269 -8.54 12.48 23.08
N GLN A 270 -8.73 13.28 24.12
CA GLN A 270 -9.96 14.05 24.39
C GLN A 270 -11.24 13.21 24.38
N ARG A 271 -11.17 11.94 24.77
CA ARG A 271 -12.35 11.09 24.91
C ARG A 271 -13.17 11.52 26.11
N LEU A 272 -14.48 11.56 25.93
CA LEU A 272 -15.42 11.70 27.04
C LEU A 272 -15.53 10.34 27.73
N ASP A 273 -15.02 10.23 28.94
CA ASP A 273 -15.05 9.03 29.78
C ASP A 273 -16.20 9.03 30.80
N LYS A 274 -16.83 10.19 30.95
CA LYS A 274 -17.93 10.45 31.85
C LYS A 274 -18.98 11.33 31.18
N PRO A 275 -20.21 11.37 31.70
CA PRO A 275 -21.18 12.36 31.26
C PRO A 275 -20.78 13.76 31.72
N TYR A 276 -21.01 14.75 30.86
CA TYR A 276 -20.77 16.15 31.12
C TYR A 276 -22.01 16.96 30.78
N LYS A 277 -22.30 17.97 31.60
CA LYS A 277 -23.29 19.00 31.29
C LYS A 277 -22.62 20.35 31.04
N ARG A 278 -23.27 21.21 30.26
CA ARG A 278 -22.79 22.58 30.04
C ARG A 278 -23.45 23.52 31.03
N ASP A 279 -22.64 24.17 31.86
CA ASP A 279 -23.08 25.20 32.76
C ASP A 279 -22.25 26.48 32.52
N ASN A 280 -22.93 27.60 32.28
CA ASN A 280 -22.32 28.89 31.96
C ASN A 280 -21.23 28.80 30.87
N GLY A 281 -21.46 27.97 29.83
CA GLY A 281 -20.56 27.78 28.72
C GLY A 281 -19.42 26.78 28.94
N LYS A 282 -19.21 26.28 30.17
CA LYS A 282 -18.17 25.30 30.52
C LYS A 282 -18.75 23.92 30.69
N LEU A 283 -18.02 22.88 30.26
CA LEU A 283 -18.36 21.50 30.52
C LEU A 283 -17.99 21.14 31.95
N ILE A 284 -18.97 20.67 32.72
CA ILE A 284 -18.81 20.23 34.11
C ILE A 284 -19.17 18.74 34.19
N GLU A 285 -18.39 17.96 34.92
CA GLU A 285 -18.66 16.54 35.18
C GLU A 285 -20.03 16.39 35.86
N SER A 286 -20.78 15.37 35.43
CA SER A 286 -22.13 15.09 35.95
C SER A 286 -22.33 13.57 36.04
N ASN A 287 -23.49 13.12 36.50
CA ASN A 287 -23.87 11.71 36.51
C ASN A 287 -24.91 11.42 35.41
N TRP A 288 -25.08 10.15 35.08
CA TRP A 288 -25.98 9.72 34.01
C TRP A 288 -27.44 10.11 34.28
N ASP A 289 -27.93 10.01 35.51
CA ASP A 289 -29.34 10.33 35.83
C ASP A 289 -29.63 11.79 35.60
N GLU A 290 -28.72 12.67 36.02
CA GLU A 290 -28.83 14.12 35.81
C GLU A 290 -28.79 14.50 34.32
N VAL A 291 -27.84 13.93 33.57
CA VAL A 291 -27.71 14.23 32.14
C VAL A 291 -28.89 13.69 31.35
N ILE A 292 -29.37 12.49 31.65
CA ILE A 292 -30.54 11.92 30.99
C ILE A 292 -31.79 12.78 31.27
N ASN A 293 -31.97 13.27 32.49
CA ASN A 293 -33.05 14.19 32.82
C ASN A 293 -32.96 15.50 32.03
N ILE A 294 -31.79 16.10 31.96
CA ILE A 294 -31.57 17.33 31.17
C ILE A 294 -31.88 17.08 29.69
N VAL A 295 -31.39 15.98 29.12
CA VAL A 295 -31.64 15.61 27.71
C VAL A 295 -33.13 15.38 27.48
N SER A 296 -33.81 14.65 28.35
CA SER A 296 -35.24 14.38 28.26
C SER A 296 -36.06 15.67 28.21
N VAL A 297 -35.81 16.60 29.13
CA VAL A 297 -36.50 17.87 29.19
C VAL A 297 -36.17 18.72 27.96
N SER A 298 -34.90 18.86 27.62
CA SER A 298 -34.47 19.67 26.46
C SER A 298 -35.02 19.11 25.14
N TYR A 299 -35.00 17.79 24.96
CA TYR A 299 -35.51 17.13 23.77
C TYR A 299 -37.01 17.31 23.59
N THR A 300 -37.77 17.23 24.70
CA THR A 300 -39.23 17.43 24.67
C THR A 300 -39.58 18.83 24.21
N HIS A 301 -38.83 19.84 24.70
CA HIS A 301 -39.08 21.23 24.34
C HIS A 301 -38.64 21.56 22.89
N LEU A 302 -37.48 21.07 22.45
CA LEU A 302 -36.96 21.30 21.10
C LEU A 302 -37.83 20.62 20.04
N ARG A 303 -38.24 19.37 20.25
CA ARG A 303 -39.02 18.61 19.29
C ARG A 303 -40.42 19.14 19.11
N ALA A 304 -41.03 19.74 20.13
CA ALA A 304 -42.32 20.37 20.00
C ALA A 304 -42.32 21.57 19.03
N HIS A 305 -41.18 22.23 18.83
CA HIS A 305 -41.00 23.30 17.87
C HIS A 305 -40.62 22.86 16.47
N GLU A 306 -39.85 21.77 16.35
CA GLU A 306 -39.39 21.26 15.03
C GLU A 306 -40.46 20.47 14.28
N THR A 307 -41.27 19.68 14.97
CA THR A 307 -42.35 18.91 14.32
C THR A 307 -43.42 19.79 13.70
N LEU A 308 -43.57 21.03 14.09
CA LEU A 308 -44.49 21.99 13.48
C LEU A 308 -43.95 22.68 12.22
N ARG A 309 -42.66 22.55 11.93
CA ARG A 309 -42.02 23.18 10.76
C ARG A 309 -41.80 22.24 9.57
N TYR A 310 -41.87 20.93 9.78
CA TYR A 310 -41.58 19.93 8.75
C TYR A 310 -42.75 18.92 8.49
N LEU A 311 -43.88 19.13 9.07
CA LEU A 311 -45.18 18.53 8.71
C LEU A 311 -46.06 19.57 8.05
#